data_abbd35468342e186e9c28516b4ef74b5
#
_entry.id   abbd35468342e186e9c28516b4ef74b5
#
_cell.length_a   1.000
_cell.length_b   1.000
_cell.length_c   1.000
_cell.angle_alpha   90.00
_cell.angle_beta   90.00
_cell.angle_gamma   90.00
#
_symmetry.space_group_name_H-M   'P 1'
#
loop_
_entity.id
_entity.type
_entity.pdbx_description
1 polymer ?
#
loop_
_entity_poly.entity_id
_entity_poly.type
_entity_poly.pdbx_seq_one_letter_code
_entity_poly.pdbx_strand_id
1 'polypeptide(L)'
;IWHLYCLNALNGLMNSIQQPSADVTISLLTPKKHYQKASGMRAFSNSLVNVMTPVISTALLALSNIQTIIAFDLFTFVIAFLSLLFFVKIPKVISTENAKAESVLESAKSGIRYLRHNRGILDLILFLAAINFTASVFEAALPAMVLSKSSGSESALGIVNAVSGLAMVGGSILVSLIPSPKSRVRIICNSLLLAMSTENFFLAFGKSVPVWCIGAFLGWIAIPFMNANMDVLFRNHIPLNMQGRVYSARNTLQFFTIPIGYFLGGFLVDKVFEPFMASQSAASIFVTLFGQGKGAGAAFLFLWLGFIGLITCLIFRKDPHIWRLEK
;
A
#
# COMPACT_ATOMS: atom_id res chain seq x y z
N ILE A 1 23.87 15.11 -0.40
CA ILE A 1 23.29 13.79 -0.04
C ILE A 1 22.79 13.81 1.40
N TRP A 2 23.58 14.20 2.39
CA TRP A 2 23.17 14.25 3.81
C TRP A 2 21.93 15.11 4.06
N HIS A 3 21.80 16.28 3.42
CA HIS A 3 20.59 17.11 3.53
C HIS A 3 19.34 16.36 3.08
N LEU A 4 19.43 15.55 2.00
CA LEU A 4 18.30 14.74 1.54
C LEU A 4 17.90 13.67 2.57
N TYR A 5 18.88 13.02 3.19
CA TYR A 5 18.58 12.05 4.27
C TYR A 5 17.92 12.72 5.48
N CYS A 6 18.42 13.87 5.91
CA CYS A 6 17.83 14.62 7.02
C CYS A 6 16.39 15.08 6.70
N LEU A 7 16.17 15.62 5.50
CA LEU A 7 14.83 16.05 5.07
C LEU A 7 13.85 14.86 4.97
N ASN A 8 14.29 13.74 4.41
CA ASN A 8 13.45 12.53 4.35
C ASN A 8 13.14 11.98 5.74
N ALA A 9 14.12 11.97 6.65
CA ALA A 9 13.90 11.54 8.03
C ALA A 9 12.88 12.45 8.74
N LEU A 10 13.01 13.78 8.58
CA LEU A 10 12.07 14.75 9.14
C LEU A 10 10.66 14.57 8.54
N ASN A 11 10.55 14.40 7.23
CA ASN A 11 9.29 14.12 6.55
C ASN A 11 8.64 12.83 7.07
N GLY A 12 9.42 11.76 7.24
CA GLY A 12 8.96 10.51 7.84
C GLY A 12 8.42 10.70 9.25
N LEU A 13 9.12 11.47 10.09
CA LEU A 13 8.66 11.81 11.44
C LEU A 13 7.33 12.60 11.42
N MET A 14 7.22 13.60 10.56
CA MET A 14 5.97 14.38 10.43
C MET A 14 4.81 13.49 9.95
N ASN A 15 5.04 12.66 8.95
CA ASN A 15 4.03 11.71 8.45
C ASN A 15 3.58 10.70 9.52
N SER A 16 4.47 10.27 10.40
CA SER A 16 4.13 9.33 11.49
C SER A 16 3.08 9.88 12.47
N ILE A 17 2.99 11.20 12.59
CA ILE A 17 2.01 11.92 13.40
C ILE A 17 0.77 12.28 12.57
N GLN A 18 0.98 12.76 11.35
CA GLN A 18 -0.08 13.27 10.48
C GLN A 18 -1.06 12.17 10.06
N GLN A 19 -0.57 11.00 9.66
CA GLN A 19 -1.42 9.91 9.16
C GLN A 19 -2.42 9.40 10.22
N PRO A 20 -2.01 9.01 11.44
CA PRO A 20 -2.95 8.61 12.48
C PRO A 20 -3.94 9.73 12.87
N SER A 21 -3.46 10.99 12.90
CA SER A 21 -4.32 12.14 13.21
C SER A 21 -5.40 12.35 12.16
N ALA A 22 -5.06 12.22 10.88
CA ALA A 22 -6.02 12.27 9.77
C ALA A 22 -7.04 11.13 9.86
N ASP A 23 -6.61 9.91 10.17
CA ASP A 23 -7.48 8.74 10.31
C ASP A 23 -8.52 8.92 11.43
N VAL A 24 -8.09 9.44 12.58
CA VAL A 24 -8.97 9.76 13.72
C VAL A 24 -9.93 10.88 13.33
N THR A 25 -9.45 11.95 12.71
CA THR A 25 -10.27 13.11 12.30
C THR A 25 -11.38 12.69 11.36
N ILE A 26 -11.09 11.85 10.35
CA ILE A 26 -12.10 11.30 9.45
C ILE A 26 -13.13 10.47 10.22
N SER A 27 -12.71 9.71 11.23
CA SER A 27 -13.62 8.92 12.07
C SER A 27 -14.54 9.80 12.93
N LEU A 28 -14.05 10.95 13.38
CA LEU A 28 -14.82 11.90 14.18
C LEU A 28 -15.83 12.70 13.34
N LEU A 29 -15.44 13.08 12.13
CA LEU A 29 -16.27 13.94 11.26
C LEU A 29 -17.30 13.15 10.45
N THR A 30 -17.11 11.84 10.28
CA THR A 30 -17.96 11.00 9.42
C THR A 30 -18.93 10.18 10.25
N PRO A 31 -20.27 10.27 10.03
CA PRO A 31 -21.22 9.34 10.61
C PRO A 31 -20.97 7.90 10.17
N LYS A 32 -21.19 6.92 11.07
CA LYS A 32 -20.93 5.48 10.79
C LYS A 32 -21.54 4.96 9.50
N LYS A 33 -22.77 5.41 9.16
CA LYS A 33 -23.48 5.05 7.93
C LYS A 33 -22.73 5.46 6.64
N HIS A 34 -21.81 6.43 6.71
CA HIS A 34 -21.06 6.95 5.57
C HIS A 34 -19.59 6.53 5.54
N TYR A 35 -19.12 5.68 6.48
CA TYR A 35 -17.73 5.24 6.54
C TYR A 35 -17.25 4.62 5.21
N GLN A 36 -18.06 3.78 4.57
CA GLN A 36 -17.72 3.19 3.26
C GLN A 36 -17.47 4.26 2.19
N LYS A 37 -18.36 5.25 2.12
CA LYS A 37 -18.24 6.33 1.12
C LYS A 37 -17.02 7.21 1.40
N ALA A 38 -16.77 7.57 2.65
CA ALA A 38 -15.60 8.33 3.05
C ALA A 38 -14.29 7.59 2.76
N SER A 39 -14.23 6.27 3.03
CA SER A 39 -13.06 5.44 2.71
C SER A 39 -12.86 5.29 1.21
N GLY A 40 -13.93 5.16 0.43
CA GLY A 40 -13.86 5.16 -1.03
C GLY A 40 -13.34 6.48 -1.60
N MET A 41 -13.83 7.61 -1.11
CA MET A 41 -13.34 8.95 -1.50
C MET A 41 -11.86 9.13 -1.14
N ARG A 42 -11.43 8.65 0.03
CA ARG A 42 -10.01 8.67 0.43
C ARG A 42 -9.16 7.81 -0.50
N ALA A 43 -9.61 6.59 -0.81
CA ALA A 43 -8.92 5.71 -1.75
C ALA A 43 -8.80 6.35 -3.14
N PHE A 44 -9.86 7.01 -3.61
CA PHE A 44 -9.83 7.77 -4.85
C PHE A 44 -8.81 8.92 -4.81
N SER A 45 -8.81 9.73 -3.76
CA SER A 45 -7.84 10.82 -3.57
C SER A 45 -6.40 10.30 -3.60
N ASN A 46 -6.11 9.23 -2.85
CA ASN A 46 -4.78 8.61 -2.83
C ASN A 46 -4.37 8.08 -4.20
N SER A 47 -5.29 7.42 -4.90
CA SER A 47 -5.03 6.88 -6.25
C SER A 47 -4.76 8.02 -7.25
N LEU A 48 -5.54 9.10 -7.16
CA LEU A 48 -5.35 10.28 -8.01
C LEU A 48 -3.99 10.93 -7.77
N VAL A 49 -3.58 11.09 -6.51
CA VAL A 49 -2.26 11.61 -6.13
C VAL A 49 -1.16 10.73 -6.71
N ASN A 50 -1.24 9.40 -6.56
CA ASN A 50 -0.23 8.48 -7.07
C ASN A 50 -0.05 8.56 -8.60
N VAL A 51 -1.14 8.80 -9.34
CA VAL A 51 -1.09 8.93 -10.81
C VAL A 51 -0.65 10.33 -11.24
N MET A 52 -1.21 11.37 -10.60
CA MET A 52 -0.99 12.76 -11.04
C MET A 52 0.35 13.32 -10.60
N THR A 53 0.87 12.91 -9.44
CA THR A 53 2.12 13.47 -8.90
C THR A 53 3.30 13.29 -9.87
N PRO A 54 3.61 12.10 -10.41
CA PRO A 54 4.71 11.96 -11.36
C PRO A 54 4.52 12.79 -12.64
N VAL A 55 3.27 12.83 -13.16
CA VAL A 55 2.94 13.56 -14.39
C VAL A 55 3.10 15.07 -14.19
N ILE A 56 2.52 15.60 -13.11
CA ILE A 56 2.58 17.03 -12.80
C ILE A 56 4.01 17.44 -12.45
N SER A 57 4.74 16.63 -11.68
CA SER A 57 6.11 16.92 -11.30
C SER A 57 7.05 17.01 -12.51
N THR A 58 6.94 16.06 -13.44
CA THR A 58 7.75 16.09 -14.67
C THR A 58 7.37 17.25 -15.57
N ALA A 59 6.08 17.55 -15.72
CA ALA A 59 5.62 18.69 -16.50
C ALA A 59 6.10 20.03 -15.91
N LEU A 60 5.99 20.19 -14.60
CA LEU A 60 6.47 21.40 -13.92
C LEU A 60 7.99 21.56 -14.04
N LEU A 61 8.75 20.48 -13.91
CA LEU A 61 10.22 20.52 -14.09
C LEU A 61 10.62 20.87 -15.53
N ALA A 62 9.84 20.42 -16.51
CA ALA A 62 10.09 20.72 -17.93
C ALA A 62 9.75 22.18 -18.30
N LEU A 63 8.74 22.77 -17.64
CA LEU A 63 8.20 24.08 -17.98
C LEU A 63 8.72 25.22 -17.08
N SER A 64 9.31 24.88 -15.92
CA SER A 64 9.71 25.85 -14.91
C SER A 64 10.98 25.42 -14.18
N ASN A 65 11.42 26.25 -13.24
CA ASN A 65 12.54 25.94 -12.35
C ASN A 65 12.06 25.46 -10.98
N ILE A 66 12.97 24.91 -10.19
CA ILE A 66 12.69 24.37 -8.86
C ILE A 66 12.11 25.42 -7.90
N GLN A 67 12.50 26.69 -8.07
CA GLN A 67 11.99 27.78 -7.23
C GLN A 67 10.49 28.02 -7.45
N THR A 68 10.05 27.97 -8.70
CA THR A 68 8.62 28.07 -9.06
C THR A 68 7.81 26.90 -8.48
N ILE A 69 8.38 25.68 -8.49
CA ILE A 69 7.73 24.51 -7.91
C ILE A 69 7.58 24.68 -6.40
N ILE A 70 8.62 25.13 -5.70
CA ILE A 70 8.57 25.40 -4.26
C ILE A 70 7.55 26.51 -3.94
N ALA A 71 7.53 27.59 -4.72
CA ALA A 71 6.55 28.66 -4.54
C ALA A 71 5.11 28.18 -4.71
N PHE A 72 4.85 27.33 -5.72
CA PHE A 72 3.56 26.73 -5.96
C PHE A 72 3.13 25.78 -4.81
N ASP A 73 4.06 24.96 -4.33
CA ASP A 73 3.82 24.05 -3.20
C ASP A 73 3.48 24.83 -1.93
N LEU A 74 4.26 25.87 -1.60
CA LEU A 74 4.00 26.75 -0.46
C LEU A 74 2.63 27.45 -0.59
N PHE A 75 2.26 27.91 -1.77
CA PHE A 75 0.98 28.56 -2.03
C PHE A 75 -0.19 27.60 -1.77
N THR A 76 -0.11 26.38 -2.34
CA THR A 76 -1.15 25.36 -2.13
C THR A 76 -1.20 24.90 -0.68
N PHE A 77 -0.06 24.77 0.00
CA PHE A 77 0.01 24.49 1.43
C PHE A 77 -0.72 25.55 2.26
N VAL A 78 -0.47 26.85 2.00
CA VAL A 78 -1.15 27.94 2.73
C VAL A 78 -2.66 27.85 2.54
N ILE A 79 -3.14 27.61 1.33
CA ILE A 79 -4.58 27.46 1.06
C ILE A 79 -5.15 26.26 1.85
N ALA A 80 -4.49 25.13 1.83
CA ALA A 80 -4.92 23.93 2.55
C ALA A 80 -4.93 24.16 4.07
N PHE A 81 -3.88 24.80 4.60
CA PHE A 81 -3.76 25.13 6.02
C PHE A 81 -4.86 26.10 6.47
N LEU A 82 -5.10 27.18 5.73
CA LEU A 82 -6.17 28.13 6.04
C LEU A 82 -7.55 27.48 5.94
N SER A 83 -7.76 26.63 4.93
CA SER A 83 -8.99 25.86 4.78
C SER A 83 -9.25 24.96 6.00
N LEU A 84 -8.22 24.24 6.46
CA LEU A 84 -8.32 23.39 7.65
C LEU A 84 -8.61 24.23 8.92
N LEU A 85 -7.94 25.36 9.06
CA LEU A 85 -8.06 26.22 10.25
C LEU A 85 -9.44 26.87 10.37
N PHE A 86 -10.00 27.37 9.26
CA PHE A 86 -11.23 28.17 9.30
C PHE A 86 -12.49 27.37 9.02
N PHE A 87 -12.42 26.30 8.20
CA PHE A 87 -13.62 25.58 7.76
C PHE A 87 -13.83 24.24 8.47
N VAL A 88 -12.78 23.63 9.04
CA VAL A 88 -12.90 22.31 9.66
C VAL A 88 -12.96 22.44 11.18
N LYS A 89 -14.14 22.20 11.74
CA LYS A 89 -14.34 22.13 13.20
C LYS A 89 -14.24 20.68 13.65
N ILE A 90 -13.11 20.33 14.27
CA ILE A 90 -12.91 18.99 14.83
C ILE A 90 -13.57 18.93 16.22
N PRO A 91 -14.54 18.02 16.45
CA PRO A 91 -15.15 17.87 17.77
C PRO A 91 -14.08 17.44 18.79
N LYS A 92 -14.07 18.07 19.96
CA LYS A 92 -13.22 17.63 21.06
C LYS A 92 -13.70 16.25 21.51
N VAL A 93 -12.84 15.25 21.44
CA VAL A 93 -13.08 13.98 22.12
C VAL A 93 -13.00 14.29 23.61
N ILE A 94 -14.10 14.09 24.34
CA ILE A 94 -14.12 14.20 25.80
C ILE A 94 -13.20 13.09 26.31
N SER A 95 -11.92 13.40 26.47
CA SER A 95 -11.07 12.61 27.33
C SER A 95 -11.59 12.82 28.74
N THR A 96 -11.91 11.74 29.43
CA THR A 96 -12.23 11.76 30.88
C THR A 96 -11.23 12.68 31.59
N GLU A 97 -11.74 13.64 32.34
CA GLU A 97 -11.02 14.79 32.93
C GLU A 97 -9.76 14.46 33.77
N ASN A 98 -9.38 13.21 33.92
CA ASN A 98 -8.22 12.73 34.67
C ASN A 98 -7.16 12.02 33.87
N ALA A 99 -7.13 12.13 32.53
CA ALA A 99 -6.03 11.58 31.76
C ALA A 99 -4.77 12.44 32.00
N LYS A 100 -3.94 12.08 32.99
CA LYS A 100 -2.54 12.52 33.06
C LYS A 100 -1.96 12.43 31.67
N ALA A 101 -1.20 13.44 31.24
CA ALA A 101 -0.47 13.41 29.99
C ALA A 101 0.39 12.13 29.94
N GLU A 102 -0.13 11.09 29.32
CA GLU A 102 0.62 9.83 29.15
C GLU A 102 1.85 10.08 28.29
N SER A 103 2.95 9.49 28.66
CA SER A 103 4.16 9.54 27.83
C SER A 103 3.89 8.87 26.48
N VAL A 104 4.61 9.29 25.43
CA VAL A 104 4.52 8.67 24.09
C VAL A 104 4.73 7.16 24.18
N LEU A 105 5.65 6.72 25.05
CA LEU A 105 5.95 5.30 25.25
C LEU A 105 4.79 4.54 25.91
N GLU A 106 4.11 5.14 26.88
CA GLU A 106 2.92 4.56 27.52
C GLU A 106 1.76 4.46 26.55
N SER A 107 1.54 5.49 25.75
CA SER A 107 0.55 5.49 24.67
C SER A 107 0.83 4.39 23.64
N ALA A 108 2.07 4.20 23.21
CA ALA A 108 2.47 3.12 22.32
C ALA A 108 2.24 1.74 22.96
N LYS A 109 2.65 1.55 24.23
CA LYS A 109 2.39 0.31 24.98
C LYS A 109 0.91 0.01 25.11
N SER A 110 0.08 1.03 25.36
CA SER A 110 -1.38 0.86 25.47
C SER A 110 -2.00 0.44 24.14
N GLY A 111 -1.55 1.00 23.02
CA GLY A 111 -1.96 0.58 21.68
C GLY A 111 -1.61 -0.88 21.39
N ILE A 112 -0.36 -1.29 21.66
CA ILE A 112 0.08 -2.69 21.48
C ILE A 112 -0.69 -3.64 22.42
N ARG A 113 -0.93 -3.24 23.67
CA ARG A 113 -1.72 -4.02 24.62
C ARG A 113 -3.15 -4.22 24.13
N TYR A 114 -3.77 -3.17 23.58
CA TYR A 114 -5.08 -3.25 22.97
C TYR A 114 -5.11 -4.25 21.81
N LEU A 115 -4.12 -4.20 20.91
CA LEU A 115 -4.01 -5.13 19.78
C LEU A 115 -3.85 -6.58 20.25
N ARG A 116 -3.01 -6.82 21.27
CA ARG A 116 -2.84 -8.17 21.84
C ARG A 116 -4.12 -8.73 22.45
N HIS A 117 -4.97 -7.87 23.01
CA HIS A 117 -6.27 -8.27 23.55
C HIS A 117 -7.33 -8.49 22.46
N ASN A 118 -7.19 -7.78 21.33
CA ASN A 118 -8.11 -7.85 20.19
C ASN A 118 -7.45 -8.60 19.02
N ARG A 119 -7.34 -9.92 19.16
CA ARG A 119 -6.64 -10.80 18.23
C ARG A 119 -7.05 -10.62 16.77
N GLY A 120 -8.35 -10.48 16.46
CA GLY A 120 -8.80 -10.31 15.09
C GLY A 120 -8.21 -9.07 14.40
N ILE A 121 -8.07 -7.95 15.12
CA ILE A 121 -7.44 -6.73 14.61
C ILE A 121 -5.94 -6.95 14.43
N LEU A 122 -5.27 -7.57 15.42
CA LEU A 122 -3.84 -7.87 15.35
C LEU A 122 -3.52 -8.80 14.18
N ASP A 123 -4.27 -9.89 14.02
CA ASP A 123 -4.05 -10.88 12.98
C ASP A 123 -4.30 -10.28 11.59
N LEU A 124 -5.29 -9.38 11.45
CA LEU A 124 -5.48 -8.61 10.21
C LEU A 124 -4.30 -7.66 9.92
N ILE A 125 -3.75 -7.00 10.93
CA ILE A 125 -2.55 -6.14 10.77
C ILE A 125 -1.34 -6.98 10.36
N LEU A 126 -1.12 -8.14 10.96
CA LEU A 126 -0.03 -9.06 10.62
C LEU A 126 -0.19 -9.62 9.19
N PHE A 127 -1.42 -9.90 8.78
CA PHE A 127 -1.73 -10.27 7.41
C PHE A 127 -1.28 -9.17 6.44
N LEU A 128 -1.65 -7.93 6.71
CA LEU A 128 -1.26 -6.80 5.87
C LEU A 128 0.25 -6.53 5.91
N ALA A 129 0.92 -6.76 7.04
CA ALA A 129 2.37 -6.68 7.13
C ALA A 129 3.07 -7.71 6.22
N ALA A 130 2.57 -8.95 6.20
CA ALA A 130 3.09 -9.99 5.32
C ALA A 130 2.84 -9.67 3.83
N ILE A 131 1.67 -9.11 3.49
CA ILE A 131 1.37 -8.65 2.14
C ILE A 131 2.26 -7.47 1.74
N ASN A 132 2.45 -6.47 2.61
CA ASN A 132 3.34 -5.34 2.34
C ASN A 132 4.80 -5.77 2.14
N PHE A 133 5.26 -6.75 2.90
CA PHE A 133 6.58 -7.34 2.69
C PHE A 133 6.69 -7.93 1.28
N THR A 134 5.75 -8.79 0.88
CA THR A 134 5.73 -9.41 -0.45
C THR A 134 5.64 -8.36 -1.56
N ALA A 135 4.77 -7.35 -1.38
CA ALA A 135 4.62 -6.25 -2.33
C ALA A 135 5.89 -5.39 -2.45
N SER A 136 6.64 -5.17 -1.36
CA SER A 136 7.89 -4.40 -1.41
C SER A 136 9.01 -5.15 -2.11
N VAL A 137 9.08 -6.48 -1.95
CA VAL A 137 9.99 -7.34 -2.73
C VAL A 137 9.64 -7.25 -4.22
N PHE A 138 8.34 -7.30 -4.55
CA PHE A 138 7.81 -7.13 -5.90
C PHE A 138 8.21 -5.78 -6.50
N GLU A 139 7.98 -4.68 -5.80
CA GLU A 139 8.28 -3.33 -6.28
C GLU A 139 9.77 -3.11 -6.54
N ALA A 140 10.65 -3.73 -5.73
CA ALA A 140 12.09 -3.70 -5.95
C ALA A 140 12.50 -4.50 -7.21
N ALA A 141 11.82 -5.63 -7.47
CA ALA A 141 12.16 -6.53 -8.58
C ALA A 141 11.54 -6.10 -9.92
N LEU A 142 10.43 -5.34 -9.91
CA LEU A 142 9.70 -4.96 -11.13
C LEU A 142 10.56 -4.19 -12.15
N PRO A 143 11.29 -3.11 -11.75
CA PRO A 143 12.18 -2.42 -12.68
C PRO A 143 13.28 -3.33 -13.23
N ALA A 144 13.87 -4.17 -12.36
CA ALA A 144 14.93 -5.11 -12.78
C ALA A 144 14.43 -6.08 -13.86
N MET A 145 13.20 -6.58 -13.75
CA MET A 145 12.60 -7.45 -14.76
C MET A 145 12.28 -6.68 -16.05
N VAL A 146 11.50 -5.59 -15.94
CA VAL A 146 10.95 -4.91 -17.11
C VAL A 146 12.04 -4.24 -17.94
N LEU A 147 13.04 -3.61 -17.31
CA LEU A 147 14.13 -2.95 -18.02
C LEU A 147 15.14 -3.93 -18.66
N SER A 148 15.25 -5.13 -18.11
CA SER A 148 16.26 -6.11 -18.56
C SER A 148 15.76 -7.09 -19.62
N LYS A 149 14.44 -7.31 -19.74
CA LYS A 149 13.88 -8.21 -20.75
C LYS A 149 13.93 -7.58 -22.15
N SER A 150 14.08 -8.42 -23.19
CA SER A 150 14.18 -8.00 -24.60
C SER A 150 12.96 -7.21 -25.10
N SER A 151 11.78 -7.47 -24.55
CA SER A 151 10.55 -6.72 -24.84
C SER A 151 10.35 -5.50 -23.93
N GLY A 152 11.28 -5.27 -22.97
CA GLY A 152 11.19 -4.23 -21.97
C GLY A 152 11.92 -2.96 -22.39
N SER A 153 11.55 -1.86 -21.74
CA SER A 153 12.17 -0.55 -21.89
C SER A 153 11.70 0.36 -20.76
N GLU A 154 12.30 1.55 -20.62
CA GLU A 154 11.80 2.58 -19.72
C GLU A 154 10.32 2.94 -20.02
N SER A 155 9.97 3.02 -21.30
CA SER A 155 8.59 3.25 -21.73
C SER A 155 7.67 2.10 -21.32
N ALA A 156 8.13 0.84 -21.43
CA ALA A 156 7.35 -0.32 -21.00
C ALA A 156 7.08 -0.28 -19.49
N LEU A 157 8.10 0.05 -18.69
CA LEU A 157 7.93 0.22 -17.24
C LEU A 157 6.96 1.36 -16.93
N GLY A 158 7.07 2.47 -17.64
CA GLY A 158 6.13 3.61 -17.52
C GLY A 158 4.70 3.21 -17.85
N ILE A 159 4.48 2.43 -18.92
CA ILE A 159 3.15 1.94 -19.33
C ILE A 159 2.56 1.00 -18.25
N VAL A 160 3.33 0.04 -17.75
CA VAL A 160 2.87 -0.89 -16.70
C VAL A 160 2.46 -0.11 -15.45
N ASN A 161 3.28 0.85 -14.99
CA ASN A 161 2.96 1.69 -13.84
C ASN A 161 1.73 2.57 -14.07
N ALA A 162 1.58 3.15 -15.27
CA ALA A 162 0.41 3.94 -15.64
C ALA A 162 -0.88 3.09 -15.61
N VAL A 163 -0.83 1.86 -16.12
CA VAL A 163 -1.96 0.92 -16.08
C VAL A 163 -2.31 0.56 -14.64
N SER A 164 -1.33 0.31 -13.78
CA SER A 164 -1.54 0.09 -12.33
C SER A 164 -2.24 1.27 -11.69
N GLY A 165 -1.80 2.49 -11.96
CA GLY A 165 -2.40 3.71 -11.46
C GLY A 165 -3.85 3.91 -11.93
N LEU A 166 -4.11 3.71 -13.23
CA LEU A 166 -5.46 3.78 -13.80
C LEU A 166 -6.39 2.72 -13.20
N ALA A 167 -5.88 1.50 -12.97
CA ALA A 167 -6.62 0.44 -12.30
C ALA A 167 -7.01 0.84 -10.87
N MET A 168 -6.09 1.45 -10.11
CA MET A 168 -6.38 1.97 -8.76
C MET A 168 -7.45 3.06 -8.79
N VAL A 169 -7.39 4.00 -9.73
CA VAL A 169 -8.41 5.05 -9.88
C VAL A 169 -9.76 4.42 -10.21
N GLY A 170 -9.82 3.52 -11.18
CA GLY A 170 -11.03 2.79 -11.56
C GLY A 170 -11.62 1.99 -10.39
N GLY A 171 -10.78 1.24 -9.67
CA GLY A 171 -11.16 0.51 -8.46
C GLY A 171 -11.71 1.41 -7.36
N SER A 172 -11.11 2.59 -7.15
CA SER A 172 -11.56 3.56 -6.15
C SER A 172 -12.93 4.17 -6.49
N ILE A 173 -13.17 4.45 -7.75
CA ILE A 173 -14.49 4.90 -8.24
C ILE A 173 -15.53 3.80 -8.00
N LEU A 174 -15.22 2.55 -8.38
CA LEU A 174 -16.12 1.42 -8.18
C LEU A 174 -16.47 1.21 -6.71
N VAL A 175 -15.48 1.25 -5.80
CA VAL A 175 -15.72 1.15 -4.35
C VAL A 175 -16.64 2.24 -3.83
N SER A 176 -16.53 3.45 -4.38
CA SER A 176 -17.36 4.59 -3.95
C SER A 176 -18.82 4.45 -4.39
N LEU A 177 -19.07 3.76 -5.50
CA LEU A 177 -20.41 3.56 -6.09
C LEU A 177 -21.11 2.30 -5.55
N ILE A 178 -20.35 1.27 -5.21
CA ILE A 178 -20.93 -0.01 -4.76
C ILE A 178 -21.40 0.11 -3.30
N PRO A 179 -22.59 -0.42 -2.97
CA PRO A 179 -23.09 -0.43 -1.60
C PRO A 179 -22.20 -1.27 -0.67
N SER A 180 -22.32 -1.01 0.62
CA SER A 180 -21.56 -1.74 1.65
C SER A 180 -21.74 -3.26 1.52
N PRO A 181 -20.66 -4.04 1.46
CA PRO A 181 -20.75 -5.49 1.32
C PRO A 181 -21.27 -6.14 2.60
N LYS A 182 -21.89 -7.32 2.44
CA LYS A 182 -22.34 -8.15 3.57
C LYS A 182 -21.17 -8.66 4.43
N SER A 183 -20.01 -8.90 3.82
CA SER A 183 -18.81 -9.39 4.52
C SER A 183 -17.58 -8.61 4.02
N ARG A 184 -16.99 -7.81 4.93
CA ARG A 184 -15.80 -7.00 4.65
C ARG A 184 -14.54 -7.85 4.64
N VAL A 185 -14.43 -8.79 5.57
CA VAL A 185 -13.30 -9.73 5.64
C VAL A 185 -13.19 -10.53 4.35
N ARG A 186 -14.32 -10.98 3.80
CA ARG A 186 -14.34 -11.72 2.53
C ARG A 186 -13.82 -10.85 1.38
N ILE A 187 -14.23 -9.58 1.31
CA ILE A 187 -13.76 -8.66 0.28
C ILE A 187 -12.26 -8.43 0.43
N ILE A 188 -11.76 -8.17 1.64
CA ILE A 188 -10.33 -7.97 1.90
C ILE A 188 -9.52 -9.20 1.43
N CYS A 189 -9.90 -10.39 1.88
CA CYS A 189 -9.21 -11.62 1.51
C CYS A 189 -9.25 -11.89 0.00
N ASN A 190 -10.42 -11.71 -0.64
CA ASN A 190 -10.55 -11.96 -2.08
C ASN A 190 -9.79 -10.92 -2.92
N SER A 191 -9.81 -9.65 -2.51
CA SER A 191 -9.07 -8.59 -3.20
C SER A 191 -7.56 -8.84 -3.15
N LEU A 192 -7.04 -9.21 -1.96
CA LEU A 192 -5.61 -9.53 -1.82
C LEU A 192 -5.24 -10.83 -2.54
N LEU A 193 -6.10 -11.83 -2.50
CA LEU A 193 -5.89 -13.07 -3.25
C LEU A 193 -5.81 -12.80 -4.75
N LEU A 194 -6.73 -12.01 -5.29
CA LEU A 194 -6.71 -11.59 -6.69
C LEU A 194 -5.45 -10.81 -7.01
N ALA A 195 -5.12 -9.78 -6.23
CA ALA A 195 -3.96 -8.94 -6.46
C ALA A 195 -2.66 -9.76 -6.47
N MET A 196 -2.41 -10.52 -5.40
CA MET A 196 -1.17 -11.27 -5.24
C MET A 196 -0.99 -12.40 -6.26
N SER A 197 -2.08 -13.08 -6.65
CA SER A 197 -1.98 -14.17 -7.62
C SER A 197 -1.89 -13.64 -9.06
N THR A 198 -2.79 -12.76 -9.49
CA THR A 198 -2.84 -12.36 -10.90
C THR A 198 -1.60 -11.60 -11.33
N GLU A 199 -1.25 -10.52 -10.65
CA GLU A 199 -0.14 -9.66 -11.03
C GLU A 199 1.17 -10.44 -11.09
N ASN A 200 1.50 -11.17 -10.01
CA ASN A 200 2.75 -11.91 -9.92
C ASN A 200 2.86 -13.02 -11.00
N PHE A 201 1.79 -13.78 -11.25
CA PHE A 201 1.84 -14.84 -12.25
C PHE A 201 1.87 -14.28 -13.67
N PHE A 202 1.11 -13.21 -13.97
CA PHE A 202 1.18 -12.57 -15.29
C PHE A 202 2.56 -11.97 -15.58
N LEU A 203 3.23 -11.41 -14.56
CA LEU A 203 4.60 -10.91 -14.70
C LEU A 203 5.63 -12.06 -14.80
N ALA A 204 5.44 -13.13 -14.03
CA ALA A 204 6.34 -14.29 -14.10
C ALA A 204 6.36 -14.93 -15.48
N PHE A 205 5.19 -15.23 -16.04
CA PHE A 205 5.05 -15.95 -17.31
C PHE A 205 4.91 -15.03 -18.53
N GLY A 206 4.65 -13.75 -18.31
CA GLY A 206 4.47 -12.77 -19.38
C GLY A 206 5.75 -12.51 -20.16
N LYS A 207 5.66 -12.60 -21.49
CA LYS A 207 6.76 -12.33 -22.41
C LYS A 207 6.62 -11.01 -23.17
N SER A 208 5.54 -10.24 -22.91
CA SER A 208 5.24 -9.00 -23.62
C SER A 208 4.58 -7.96 -22.72
N VAL A 209 4.75 -6.70 -23.06
CA VAL A 209 4.20 -5.56 -22.31
C VAL A 209 2.67 -5.65 -22.12
N PRO A 210 1.85 -6.01 -23.12
CA PRO A 210 0.42 -6.16 -22.91
C PRO A 210 0.04 -7.18 -21.84
N VAL A 211 0.77 -8.29 -21.75
CA VAL A 211 0.52 -9.32 -20.73
C VAL A 211 0.85 -8.78 -19.33
N TRP A 212 1.96 -8.05 -19.19
CA TRP A 212 2.31 -7.39 -17.93
C TRP A 212 1.26 -6.34 -17.52
N CYS A 213 0.75 -5.57 -18.49
CA CYS A 213 -0.33 -4.60 -18.26
C CYS A 213 -1.63 -5.26 -17.79
N ILE A 214 -2.01 -6.42 -18.34
CA ILE A 214 -3.18 -7.17 -17.89
C ILE A 214 -3.00 -7.62 -16.43
N GLY A 215 -1.83 -8.17 -16.09
CA GLY A 215 -1.51 -8.55 -14.71
C GLY A 215 -1.58 -7.37 -13.75
N ALA A 216 -0.93 -6.27 -14.10
CA ALA A 216 -0.94 -5.04 -13.34
C ALA A 216 -2.37 -4.48 -13.15
N PHE A 217 -3.18 -4.42 -14.21
CA PHE A 217 -4.57 -3.97 -14.12
C PHE A 217 -5.40 -4.82 -13.15
N LEU A 218 -5.35 -6.15 -13.30
CA LEU A 218 -6.11 -7.08 -12.46
C LEU A 218 -5.65 -7.07 -10.99
N GLY A 219 -4.37 -6.90 -10.75
CA GLY A 219 -3.82 -6.80 -9.41
C GLY A 219 -4.24 -5.51 -8.71
N TRP A 220 -4.00 -4.37 -9.36
CA TRP A 220 -4.18 -3.07 -8.72
C TRP A 220 -5.62 -2.58 -8.62
N ILE A 221 -6.54 -3.05 -9.48
CA ILE A 221 -7.97 -2.70 -9.38
C ILE A 221 -8.62 -3.19 -8.09
N ALA A 222 -8.09 -4.26 -7.49
CA ALA A 222 -8.61 -4.86 -6.27
C ALA A 222 -8.15 -4.15 -4.98
N ILE A 223 -7.03 -3.43 -5.03
CA ILE A 223 -6.42 -2.79 -3.84
C ILE A 223 -7.33 -1.74 -3.17
N PRO A 224 -8.03 -0.85 -3.88
CA PRO A 224 -8.97 0.08 -3.26
C PRO A 224 -10.12 -0.61 -2.51
N PHE A 225 -10.60 -1.75 -3.00
CA PHE A 225 -11.63 -2.54 -2.31
C PHE A 225 -11.13 -3.07 -0.96
N MET A 226 -9.90 -3.58 -0.93
CA MET A 226 -9.25 -4.01 0.30
C MET A 226 -9.11 -2.84 1.27
N ASN A 227 -8.51 -1.72 0.83
CA ASN A 227 -8.24 -0.56 1.68
C ASN A 227 -9.52 0.03 2.29
N ALA A 228 -10.56 0.26 1.49
CA ALA A 228 -11.81 0.83 1.97
C ALA A 228 -12.51 -0.06 3.00
N ASN A 229 -12.54 -1.37 2.78
CA ASN A 229 -13.17 -2.30 3.71
C ASN A 229 -12.36 -2.48 5.00
N MET A 230 -11.03 -2.47 4.90
CA MET A 230 -10.13 -2.50 6.05
C MET A 230 -10.31 -1.25 6.94
N ASP A 231 -10.34 -0.06 6.33
CA ASP A 231 -10.55 1.20 7.05
C ASP A 231 -11.87 1.20 7.83
N VAL A 232 -12.94 0.70 7.21
CA VAL A 232 -14.24 0.62 7.88
C VAL A 232 -14.22 -0.40 9.02
N LEU A 233 -13.57 -1.57 8.84
CA LEU A 233 -13.41 -2.54 9.92
C LEU A 233 -12.70 -1.93 11.12
N PHE A 234 -11.57 -1.25 10.92
CA PHE A 234 -10.83 -0.63 12.00
C PHE A 234 -11.64 0.45 12.72
N ARG A 235 -12.34 1.31 11.97
CA ARG A 235 -13.19 2.36 12.57
C ARG A 235 -14.36 1.81 13.37
N ASN A 236 -14.91 0.67 12.99
CA ASN A 236 -16.02 0.05 13.68
C ASN A 236 -15.61 -0.65 14.97
N HIS A 237 -14.40 -1.26 14.99
CA HIS A 237 -13.95 -2.10 16.11
C HIS A 237 -13.03 -1.38 17.08
N ILE A 238 -12.41 -0.27 16.68
CA ILE A 238 -11.49 0.47 17.55
C ILE A 238 -12.24 1.67 18.16
N PRO A 239 -12.40 1.76 19.50
CA PRO A 239 -13.01 2.88 20.16
C PRO A 239 -12.29 4.18 19.81
N LEU A 240 -13.02 5.29 19.66
CA LEU A 240 -12.48 6.60 19.24
C LEU A 240 -11.32 7.07 20.12
N ASN A 241 -11.41 6.87 21.44
CA ASN A 241 -10.36 7.23 22.40
C ASN A 241 -9.07 6.39 22.28
N MET A 242 -9.13 5.22 21.60
CA MET A 242 -7.97 4.35 21.34
C MET A 242 -7.45 4.44 19.91
N GLN A 243 -8.21 5.01 18.97
CA GLN A 243 -7.87 5.01 17.56
C GLN A 243 -6.47 5.57 17.27
N GLY A 244 -6.11 6.72 17.84
CA GLY A 244 -4.79 7.31 17.62
C GLY A 244 -3.64 6.38 18.02
N ARG A 245 -3.75 5.75 19.21
CA ARG A 245 -2.75 4.82 19.74
C ARG A 245 -2.66 3.54 18.92
N VAL A 246 -3.81 2.99 18.56
CA VAL A 246 -3.90 1.75 17.78
C VAL A 246 -3.46 1.97 16.34
N TYR A 247 -3.83 3.09 15.69
CA TYR A 247 -3.39 3.39 14.33
C TYR A 247 -1.90 3.64 14.24
N SER A 248 -1.30 4.30 15.23
CA SER A 248 0.17 4.44 15.28
C SER A 248 0.86 3.09 15.42
N ALA A 249 0.38 2.22 16.32
CA ALA A 249 0.91 0.86 16.48
C ALA A 249 0.69 0.01 15.20
N ARG A 250 -0.49 0.11 14.56
CA ARG A 250 -0.80 -0.52 13.27
C ARG A 250 0.21 -0.10 12.21
N ASN A 251 0.39 1.20 12.01
CA ASN A 251 1.29 1.71 10.98
C ASN A 251 2.72 1.21 11.19
N THR A 252 3.20 1.20 12.43
CA THR A 252 4.51 0.63 12.75
C THR A 252 4.58 -0.85 12.37
N LEU A 253 3.64 -1.67 12.85
CA LEU A 253 3.64 -3.12 12.59
C LEU A 253 3.42 -3.47 11.12
N GLN A 254 2.63 -2.68 10.39
CA GLN A 254 2.28 -2.94 9.00
C GLN A 254 3.38 -2.51 8.02
N PHE A 255 4.07 -1.40 8.30
CA PHE A 255 4.98 -0.78 7.35
C PHE A 255 6.46 -1.02 7.64
N PHE A 256 6.84 -1.50 8.84
CA PHE A 256 8.26 -1.77 9.14
C PHE A 256 8.87 -2.86 8.23
N THR A 257 8.04 -3.72 7.63
CA THR A 257 8.45 -4.77 6.71
C THR A 257 8.87 -4.25 5.34
N ILE A 258 8.42 -3.03 4.97
CA ILE A 258 8.65 -2.45 3.65
C ILE A 258 10.15 -2.24 3.35
N PRO A 259 10.95 -1.58 4.20
CA PRO A 259 12.39 -1.42 3.93
C PRO A 259 13.12 -2.77 3.82
N ILE A 260 12.69 -3.75 4.62
CA ILE A 260 13.25 -5.11 4.58
C ILE A 260 12.91 -5.78 3.25
N GLY A 261 11.68 -5.62 2.78
CA GLY A 261 11.23 -6.14 1.50
C GLY A 261 11.99 -5.53 0.31
N TYR A 262 12.18 -4.21 0.28
CA TYR A 262 12.99 -3.55 -0.76
C TYR A 262 14.43 -4.06 -0.78
N PHE A 263 15.07 -4.14 0.38
CA PHE A 263 16.44 -4.68 0.48
C PHE A 263 16.52 -6.12 -0.01
N LEU A 264 15.63 -6.98 0.48
CA LEU A 264 15.61 -8.39 0.08
C LEU A 264 15.24 -8.58 -1.39
N GLY A 265 14.35 -7.75 -1.94
CA GLY A 265 13.97 -7.81 -3.35
C GLY A 265 15.17 -7.61 -4.27
N GLY A 266 15.94 -6.54 -4.06
CA GLY A 266 17.18 -6.30 -4.81
C GLY A 266 18.21 -7.42 -4.60
N PHE A 267 18.44 -7.80 -3.34
CA PHE A 267 19.40 -8.88 -3.02
C PHE A 267 19.01 -10.22 -3.67
N LEU A 268 17.75 -10.61 -3.58
CA LEU A 268 17.27 -11.87 -4.16
C LEU A 268 17.39 -11.88 -5.69
N VAL A 269 17.03 -10.77 -6.36
CA VAL A 269 17.22 -10.65 -7.80
C VAL A 269 18.70 -10.81 -8.15
N ASP A 270 19.58 -9.97 -7.59
CA ASP A 270 20.96 -9.84 -8.05
C ASP A 270 21.85 -11.00 -7.61
N LYS A 271 21.62 -11.58 -6.43
CA LYS A 271 22.53 -12.58 -5.84
C LYS A 271 22.00 -14.01 -5.88
N VAL A 272 20.71 -14.20 -6.08
CA VAL A 272 20.09 -15.54 -6.04
C VAL A 272 19.46 -15.90 -7.39
N PHE A 273 18.45 -15.15 -7.82
CA PHE A 273 17.62 -15.56 -8.95
C PHE A 273 18.25 -15.31 -10.32
N GLU A 274 18.94 -14.17 -10.53
CA GLU A 274 19.64 -13.91 -11.79
C GLU A 274 20.84 -14.87 -11.99
N PRO A 275 21.72 -15.12 -11.02
CA PRO A 275 22.77 -16.13 -11.14
C PRO A 275 22.22 -17.55 -11.36
N PHE A 276 21.13 -17.92 -10.67
CA PHE A 276 20.47 -19.20 -10.88
C PHE A 276 19.97 -19.34 -12.31
N MET A 277 19.26 -18.36 -12.85
CA MET A 277 18.76 -18.41 -14.23
C MET A 277 19.88 -18.36 -15.25
N ALA A 278 20.96 -17.63 -15.00
CA ALA A 278 22.13 -17.57 -15.87
C ALA A 278 22.88 -18.92 -15.97
N SER A 279 22.82 -19.76 -14.94
CA SER A 279 23.41 -21.09 -14.93
C SER A 279 22.58 -22.16 -15.66
N GLN A 280 21.34 -21.84 -16.07
CA GLN A 280 20.47 -22.81 -16.72
C GLN A 280 20.83 -22.99 -18.21
N SER A 281 20.77 -24.25 -18.68
CA SER A 281 20.93 -24.54 -20.12
C SER A 281 19.73 -24.02 -20.93
N ALA A 282 19.96 -23.71 -22.21
CA ALA A 282 18.91 -23.23 -23.11
C ALA A 282 17.71 -24.20 -23.23
N ALA A 283 17.93 -25.49 -23.03
CA ALA A 283 16.90 -26.54 -23.09
C ALA A 283 16.16 -26.71 -21.74
N SER A 284 16.51 -25.93 -20.69
CA SER A 284 15.88 -26.03 -19.39
C SER A 284 14.42 -25.55 -19.43
N ILE A 285 13.55 -26.22 -18.67
CA ILE A 285 12.16 -25.81 -18.49
C ILE A 285 12.05 -24.39 -17.89
N PHE A 286 13.01 -24.01 -17.05
CA PHE A 286 13.07 -22.65 -16.48
C PHE A 286 13.26 -21.59 -17.57
N VAL A 287 14.15 -21.83 -18.51
CA VAL A 287 14.40 -20.95 -19.66
C VAL A 287 13.18 -20.87 -20.57
N THR A 288 12.50 -21.99 -20.80
CA THR A 288 11.28 -22.02 -21.61
C THR A 288 10.16 -21.18 -20.98
N LEU A 289 10.01 -21.23 -19.65
CA LEU A 289 8.95 -20.53 -18.92
C LEU A 289 9.28 -19.04 -18.69
N PHE A 290 10.49 -18.72 -18.22
CA PHE A 290 10.84 -17.37 -17.77
C PHE A 290 11.70 -16.59 -18.77
N GLY A 291 12.18 -17.25 -19.82
CA GLY A 291 13.05 -16.66 -20.83
C GLY A 291 14.54 -16.78 -20.49
N GLN A 292 15.38 -16.32 -21.43
CA GLN A 292 16.85 -16.26 -21.28
C GLN A 292 17.32 -14.85 -20.97
N GLY A 293 18.51 -14.74 -20.37
CA GLY A 293 19.20 -13.47 -20.14
C GLY A 293 18.71 -12.70 -18.91
N LYS A 294 19.14 -11.44 -18.83
CA LYS A 294 18.80 -10.56 -17.70
C LYS A 294 17.30 -10.35 -17.59
N GLY A 295 16.79 -10.30 -16.36
CA GLY A 295 15.35 -10.17 -16.05
C GLY A 295 14.61 -11.50 -15.96
N ALA A 296 15.22 -12.63 -16.37
CA ALA A 296 14.62 -13.95 -16.20
C ALA A 296 14.60 -14.38 -14.73
N GLY A 297 15.65 -14.04 -13.97
CA GLY A 297 15.70 -14.28 -12.52
C GLY A 297 14.62 -13.52 -11.77
N ALA A 298 14.40 -12.23 -12.09
CA ALA A 298 13.33 -11.44 -11.51
C ALA A 298 11.95 -12.02 -11.88
N ALA A 299 11.73 -12.51 -13.11
CA ALA A 299 10.49 -13.18 -13.49
C ALA A 299 10.27 -14.48 -12.68
N PHE A 300 11.32 -15.24 -12.43
CA PHE A 300 11.24 -16.44 -11.58
C PHE A 300 10.96 -16.07 -10.11
N LEU A 301 11.50 -14.97 -9.60
CA LEU A 301 11.16 -14.45 -8.28
C LEU A 301 9.66 -14.12 -8.18
N PHE A 302 9.04 -13.54 -9.21
CA PHE A 302 7.59 -13.26 -9.21
C PHE A 302 6.74 -14.52 -9.07
N LEU A 303 7.15 -15.64 -9.64
CA LEU A 303 6.46 -16.90 -9.40
C LEU A 303 6.41 -17.24 -7.90
N TRP A 304 7.55 -17.12 -7.21
CA TRP A 304 7.62 -17.38 -5.77
C TRP A 304 6.80 -16.38 -4.96
N LEU A 305 6.83 -15.08 -5.34
CA LEU A 305 6.02 -14.05 -4.70
C LEU A 305 4.52 -14.33 -4.89
N GLY A 306 4.11 -14.80 -6.07
CA GLY A 306 2.74 -15.23 -6.33
C GLY A 306 2.31 -16.37 -5.41
N PHE A 307 3.14 -17.40 -5.24
CA PHE A 307 2.85 -18.50 -4.32
C PHE A 307 2.86 -18.07 -2.85
N ILE A 308 3.83 -17.26 -2.42
CA ILE A 308 3.90 -16.72 -1.06
C ILE A 308 2.64 -15.89 -0.77
N GLY A 309 2.26 -14.98 -1.67
CA GLY A 309 1.06 -14.17 -1.54
C GLY A 309 -0.21 -15.01 -1.49
N LEU A 310 -0.35 -16.01 -2.38
CA LEU A 310 -1.46 -16.94 -2.40
C LEU A 310 -1.58 -17.71 -1.08
N ILE A 311 -0.48 -18.31 -0.61
CA ILE A 311 -0.45 -19.10 0.62
C ILE A 311 -0.79 -18.21 1.83
N THR A 312 -0.21 -17.01 1.90
CA THR A 312 -0.50 -16.04 2.94
C THR A 312 -1.99 -15.69 2.96
N CYS A 313 -2.58 -15.38 1.80
CA CYS A 313 -4.02 -15.09 1.71
C CYS A 313 -4.88 -16.28 2.14
N LEU A 314 -4.52 -17.51 1.78
CA LEU A 314 -5.27 -18.71 2.15
C LEU A 314 -5.16 -19.03 3.65
N ILE A 315 -4.01 -18.82 4.28
CA ILE A 315 -3.80 -19.01 5.72
C ILE A 315 -4.70 -18.03 6.48
N PHE A 316 -4.58 -16.72 6.19
CA PHE A 316 -5.35 -15.71 6.91
C PHE A 316 -6.86 -15.75 6.60
N ARG A 317 -7.26 -16.23 5.42
CA ARG A 317 -8.68 -16.50 5.11
C ARG A 317 -9.31 -17.55 6.03
N LYS A 318 -8.52 -18.48 6.57
CA LYS A 318 -8.98 -19.51 7.50
C LYS A 318 -8.92 -19.10 8.97
N ASP A 319 -8.38 -17.92 9.27
CA ASP A 319 -8.19 -17.44 10.63
C ASP A 319 -9.54 -17.10 11.29
N PRO A 320 -9.94 -17.82 12.37
CA PRO A 320 -11.20 -17.59 13.04
C PRO A 320 -11.26 -16.24 13.78
N HIS A 321 -10.12 -15.66 14.17
CA HIS A 321 -10.10 -14.37 14.86
C HIS A 321 -10.46 -13.23 13.91
N ILE A 322 -9.97 -13.27 12.67
CA ILE A 322 -10.32 -12.27 11.65
C ILE A 322 -11.82 -12.33 11.33
N TRP A 323 -12.40 -13.55 11.23
CA TRP A 323 -13.82 -13.70 10.95
C TRP A 323 -14.74 -13.26 12.11
N ARG A 324 -14.23 -13.18 13.33
CA ARG A 324 -14.98 -12.57 14.46
C ARG A 324 -15.24 -11.08 14.28
N LEU A 325 -14.46 -10.40 13.44
CA LEU A 325 -14.69 -8.99 13.11
C LEU A 325 -15.93 -8.76 12.23
N GLU A 326 -16.58 -9.82 11.75
CA GLU A 326 -17.84 -9.73 11.00
C GLU A 326 -19.09 -9.82 11.90
N LYS A 327 -18.90 -10.27 13.15
CA LYS A 327 -19.96 -10.39 14.15
C LYS A 327 -20.11 -9.12 14.97
#